data_e2a93c1905f319bb7837b63c72deb1b5
#
_entry.id   e2a93c1905f319bb7837b63c72deb1b5
#
_cell.length_a   1.000
_cell.length_b   1.000
_cell.length_c   1.000
_cell.angle_alpha   90.00
_cell.angle_beta   90.00
_cell.angle_gamma   90.00
#
_symmetry.space_group_name_H-M   'P 1'
#
loop_
_entity.id
_entity.type
_entity.pdbx_description
1 polymer ?
#
loop_
_entity_poly.entity_id
_entity_poly.type
_entity_poly.pdbx_seq_one_letter_code
_entity_poly.pdbx_strand_id
1 'polypeptide(L)'
;YKNYPAKEEALVEWVLNPRIQLEKITPYRCYLQEYFKDYAQQFTFCPQTIADWINSNIKINNTDNYYGVQISPKGVLKIKECDKLSREILFVAIARSFGIAARYEWSVGKAQFKISSQDDWQYPIFETDQDEPMGRLIVDNSKNNRIKPEYYINFTIQRLLDGRWQTLDFEYDP
;
A
#
# COMPACT_ATOMS: atom_id res chain seq x y z
N TYR A 1 16.30 12.77 2.11
CA TYR A 1 15.63 12.95 0.78
C TYR A 1 16.55 13.55 -0.30
N LYS A 2 17.76 14.08 0.05
CA LYS A 2 18.66 14.78 -0.91
C LYS A 2 19.16 13.91 -2.09
N ASN A 3 19.06 12.61 -2.00
CA ASN A 3 19.57 11.67 -3.01
C ASN A 3 18.46 10.85 -3.69
N TYR A 4 17.19 11.23 -3.56
CA TYR A 4 16.11 10.54 -4.22
C TYR A 4 16.02 11.00 -5.68
N PRO A 5 16.31 10.16 -6.69
CA PRO A 5 16.39 10.56 -8.10
C PRO A 5 15.02 10.66 -8.79
N ALA A 6 13.91 10.65 -8.05
CA ALA A 6 12.59 10.71 -8.62
C ALA A 6 12.28 12.11 -9.18
N LYS A 7 11.44 12.16 -10.20
CA LYS A 7 10.76 13.40 -10.61
C LYS A 7 10.06 14.00 -9.38
N GLU A 8 10.05 15.31 -9.27
CA GLU A 8 9.55 16.04 -8.10
C GLU A 8 8.11 15.63 -7.71
N GLU A 9 7.24 15.37 -8.70
CA GLU A 9 5.87 14.88 -8.50
C GLU A 9 5.83 13.52 -7.77
N ALA A 10 6.64 12.55 -8.21
CA ALA A 10 6.70 11.23 -7.56
C ALA A 10 7.25 11.30 -6.13
N LEU A 11 8.15 12.24 -5.84
CA LEU A 11 8.62 12.49 -4.48
C LEU A 11 7.49 13.02 -3.60
N VAL A 12 6.73 14.00 -4.10
CA VAL A 12 5.61 14.58 -3.35
C VAL A 12 4.54 13.53 -3.07
N GLU A 13 4.14 12.79 -4.08
CA GLU A 13 3.02 11.87 -4.00
C GLU A 13 3.35 10.59 -3.22
N TRP A 14 4.49 9.96 -3.53
CA TRP A 14 4.79 8.62 -3.04
C TRP A 14 5.71 8.58 -1.83
N VAL A 15 6.32 9.71 -1.45
CA VAL A 15 7.20 9.81 -0.29
C VAL A 15 6.69 10.83 0.72
N LEU A 16 6.39 12.06 0.28
CA LEU A 16 6.06 13.16 1.19
C LEU A 16 4.59 13.20 1.62
N ASN A 17 3.68 12.70 0.79
CA ASN A 17 2.25 12.68 1.13
C ASN A 17 2.02 11.90 2.43
N PRO A 18 1.40 12.51 3.46
CA PRO A 18 1.12 11.84 4.72
C PRO A 18 -0.04 10.85 4.64
N ARG A 19 -0.96 11.02 3.68
CA ARG A 19 -2.10 10.14 3.48
C ARG A 19 -1.68 8.91 2.69
N ILE A 20 -2.15 7.76 3.16
CA ILE A 20 -1.87 6.46 2.54
C ILE A 20 -3.17 5.86 1.99
N GLN A 21 -4.22 5.85 2.82
CA GLN A 21 -5.54 5.34 2.49
C GLN A 21 -6.60 6.26 3.14
N LEU A 22 -7.61 5.75 3.81
CA LEU A 22 -8.64 6.53 4.51
C LEU A 22 -8.39 6.62 6.04
N GLU A 23 -7.19 6.25 6.49
CA GLU A 23 -6.81 6.31 7.89
C GLU A 23 -6.82 7.73 8.43
N LYS A 24 -7.03 7.87 9.74
CA LYS A 24 -6.86 9.16 10.41
C LYS A 24 -5.41 9.63 10.26
N ILE A 25 -5.20 10.77 9.59
CA ILE A 25 -3.87 11.36 9.45
C ILE A 25 -3.32 11.72 10.83
N THR A 26 -2.14 11.22 11.12
CA THR A 26 -1.40 11.50 12.35
C THR A 26 0.06 11.84 12.02
N PRO A 27 0.76 12.62 12.85
CA PRO A 27 2.18 12.92 12.64
C PRO A 27 3.03 11.69 13.01
N TYR A 28 3.12 10.72 12.11
CA TYR A 28 3.79 9.44 12.37
C TYR A 28 5.29 9.43 12.04
N ARG A 29 5.77 10.27 11.08
CA ARG A 29 7.12 10.18 10.52
C ARG A 29 8.23 10.26 11.56
N CYS A 30 8.29 11.32 12.34
CA CYS A 30 9.32 11.47 13.37
C CYS A 30 9.27 10.33 14.39
N TYR A 31 8.05 9.88 14.74
CA TYR A 31 7.88 8.75 15.64
C TYR A 31 8.44 7.46 15.04
N LEU A 32 8.14 7.16 13.77
CA LEU A 32 8.63 5.96 13.08
C LEU A 32 10.15 6.03 12.88
N GLN A 33 10.69 7.20 12.52
CA GLN A 33 12.13 7.39 12.36
C GLN A 33 12.89 7.13 13.67
N GLU A 34 12.37 7.63 14.79
CA GLU A 34 13.01 7.36 16.10
C GLU A 34 12.82 5.89 16.52
N TYR A 35 11.62 5.33 16.31
CA TYR A 35 11.32 3.94 16.67
C TYR A 35 12.19 2.94 15.91
N PHE A 36 12.46 3.18 14.65
CA PHE A 36 13.21 2.32 13.74
C PHE A 36 14.61 2.84 13.39
N LYS A 37 15.19 3.73 14.19
CA LYS A 37 16.49 4.35 13.87
C LYS A 37 17.60 3.33 13.62
N ASP A 38 17.59 2.22 14.35
CA ASP A 38 18.61 1.16 14.22
C ASP A 38 18.40 0.28 12.97
N TYR A 39 17.22 0.33 12.37
CA TYR A 39 16.85 -0.38 11.14
C TYR A 39 16.92 0.50 9.88
N ALA A 40 17.16 1.80 10.03
CA ALA A 40 17.04 2.79 8.95
C ALA A 40 17.84 2.41 7.70
N GLN A 41 19.09 1.99 7.87
CA GLN A 41 19.97 1.59 6.77
C GLN A 41 19.46 0.32 6.09
N GLN A 42 19.04 -0.68 6.87
CA GLN A 42 18.52 -1.94 6.38
C GLN A 42 17.24 -1.75 5.56
N PHE A 43 16.29 -0.96 6.07
CA PHE A 43 15.03 -0.65 5.38
C PHE A 43 15.27 0.07 4.06
N THR A 44 16.17 1.05 4.06
CA THR A 44 16.49 1.82 2.83
C THR A 44 17.17 0.96 1.78
N PHE A 45 18.03 0.03 2.20
CA PHE A 45 18.73 -0.87 1.27
C PHE A 45 17.83 -1.98 0.73
N CYS A 46 16.99 -2.56 1.57
CA CYS A 46 16.08 -3.65 1.22
C CYS A 46 14.70 -3.44 1.88
N PRO A 47 13.74 -2.77 1.20
CA PRO A 47 12.43 -2.47 1.77
C PRO A 47 11.62 -3.70 2.19
N GLN A 48 11.89 -4.89 1.64
CA GLN A 48 11.28 -6.14 2.07
C GLN A 48 11.50 -6.39 3.58
N THR A 49 12.62 -5.95 4.13
CA THR A 49 12.93 -6.13 5.56
C THR A 49 11.95 -5.38 6.50
N ILE A 50 11.21 -4.40 5.98
CA ILE A 50 10.09 -3.78 6.71
C ILE A 50 8.97 -4.82 6.90
N ALA A 51 8.62 -5.57 5.84
CA ALA A 51 7.60 -6.62 5.91
C ALA A 51 8.05 -7.76 6.84
N ASP A 52 9.31 -8.16 6.77
CA ASP A 52 9.88 -9.19 7.64
C ASP A 52 9.81 -8.77 9.12
N TRP A 53 10.11 -7.50 9.40
CA TRP A 53 9.97 -6.96 10.74
C TRP A 53 8.49 -6.96 11.21
N ILE A 54 7.56 -6.56 10.33
CA ILE A 54 6.12 -6.58 10.63
C ILE A 54 5.65 -8.00 10.91
N ASN A 55 6.01 -8.98 10.06
CA ASN A 55 5.68 -10.40 10.26
C ASN A 55 6.12 -10.91 11.63
N SER A 56 7.32 -10.51 12.06
CA SER A 56 7.91 -10.98 13.32
C SER A 56 7.37 -10.27 14.57
N ASN A 57 6.77 -9.09 14.43
CA ASN A 57 6.48 -8.22 15.58
C ASN A 57 5.01 -7.80 15.71
N ILE A 58 4.18 -8.01 14.66
CA ILE A 58 2.78 -7.58 14.63
C ILE A 58 1.90 -8.80 14.37
N LYS A 59 0.97 -9.06 15.27
CA LYS A 59 -0.03 -10.12 15.11
C LYS A 59 -1.12 -9.64 14.16
N ILE A 60 -1.48 -10.46 13.16
CA ILE A 60 -2.58 -10.16 12.25
C ILE A 60 -3.88 -10.75 12.80
N ASN A 61 -4.88 -9.91 12.96
CA ASN A 61 -6.21 -10.28 13.44
C ASN A 61 -7.27 -9.53 12.62
N ASN A 62 -7.95 -10.26 11.76
CA ASN A 62 -8.99 -9.71 10.88
C ASN A 62 -10.39 -9.79 11.50
N THR A 63 -10.54 -10.39 12.69
CA THR A 63 -11.86 -10.66 13.30
C THR A 63 -12.29 -9.60 14.29
N ASP A 64 -11.34 -9.04 15.06
CA ASP A 64 -11.67 -8.14 16.17
C ASP A 64 -11.92 -6.69 15.73
N ASN A 65 -11.52 -6.34 14.50
CA ASN A 65 -11.83 -5.02 13.92
C ASN A 65 -13.20 -5.04 13.22
N TYR A 66 -14.26 -5.23 13.98
CA TYR A 66 -15.62 -5.38 13.49
C TYR A 66 -16.09 -4.23 12.58
N TYR A 67 -15.67 -3.00 12.87
CA TYR A 67 -16.05 -1.81 12.10
C TYR A 67 -15.11 -1.52 10.92
N GLY A 68 -14.06 -2.30 10.71
CA GLY A 68 -13.09 -2.09 9.63
C GLY A 68 -12.37 -0.74 9.71
N VAL A 69 -12.17 -0.20 10.90
CA VAL A 69 -11.51 1.10 11.10
C VAL A 69 -10.01 0.94 10.97
N GLN A 70 -9.39 1.73 10.08
CA GLN A 70 -7.95 1.69 9.90
C GLN A 70 -7.23 2.17 11.15
N ILE A 71 -6.33 1.35 11.67
CA ILE A 71 -5.50 1.68 12.81
C ILE A 71 -4.31 2.51 12.32
N SER A 72 -4.08 3.66 12.97
CA SER A 72 -2.93 4.49 12.60
C SER A 72 -1.59 3.74 12.80
N PRO A 73 -0.53 4.06 12.02
CA PRO A 73 0.78 3.39 12.15
C PRO A 73 1.32 3.38 13.59
N LYS A 74 1.15 4.50 14.29
CA LYS A 74 1.54 4.63 15.70
C LYS A 74 0.67 3.75 16.63
N GLY A 75 -0.60 3.59 16.29
CA GLY A 75 -1.53 2.71 17.01
C GLY A 75 -1.12 1.25 16.89
N VAL A 76 -0.85 0.78 15.67
CA VAL A 76 -0.40 -0.61 15.42
C VAL A 76 0.86 -0.93 16.22
N LEU A 77 1.87 -0.05 16.20
CA LEU A 77 3.11 -0.27 16.95
C LEU A 77 2.91 -0.33 18.47
N LYS A 78 1.90 0.36 19.00
CA LYS A 78 1.57 0.31 20.43
C LYS A 78 0.81 -0.95 20.81
N ILE A 79 -0.17 -1.35 19.98
CA ILE A 79 -1.04 -2.50 20.24
C ILE A 79 -0.34 -3.81 19.89
N LYS A 80 0.57 -3.79 18.90
CA LYS A 80 1.24 -4.97 18.33
C LYS A 80 0.29 -5.96 17.65
N GLU A 81 -0.88 -5.49 17.28
CA GLU A 81 -1.91 -6.27 16.59
C GLU A 81 -2.68 -5.36 15.64
N CYS A 82 -3.05 -5.87 14.44
CA CYS A 82 -3.86 -5.13 13.47
C CYS A 82 -4.50 -6.08 12.45
N ASP A 83 -5.45 -5.55 11.66
CA ASP A 83 -5.97 -6.20 10.46
C ASP A 83 -5.00 -6.08 9.27
N LYS A 84 -5.29 -6.80 8.18
CA LYS A 84 -4.48 -6.76 6.95
C LYS A 84 -4.35 -5.35 6.40
N LEU A 85 -5.44 -4.56 6.34
CA LEU A 85 -5.41 -3.21 5.80
C LEU A 85 -4.50 -2.28 6.61
N SER A 86 -4.62 -2.31 7.94
CA SER A 86 -3.76 -1.52 8.83
C SER A 86 -2.29 -1.94 8.76
N ARG A 87 -2.01 -3.23 8.45
CA ARG A 87 -0.66 -3.73 8.16
C ARG A 87 -0.07 -3.09 6.92
N GLU A 88 -0.84 -3.03 5.81
CA GLU A 88 -0.40 -2.39 4.56
C GLU A 88 -0.11 -0.90 4.79
N ILE A 89 -0.99 -0.21 5.51
CA ILE A 89 -0.80 1.19 5.89
C ILE A 89 0.48 1.36 6.72
N LEU A 90 0.74 0.48 7.67
CA LEU A 90 1.98 0.52 8.47
C LEU A 90 3.22 0.37 7.60
N PHE A 91 3.22 -0.59 6.66
CA PHE A 91 4.33 -0.78 5.74
C PHE A 91 4.63 0.49 4.94
N VAL A 92 3.61 1.08 4.29
CA VAL A 92 3.76 2.31 3.50
C VAL A 92 4.24 3.47 4.37
N ALA A 93 3.70 3.60 5.59
CA ALA A 93 4.12 4.65 6.52
C ALA A 93 5.60 4.55 6.91
N ILE A 94 6.08 3.33 7.20
CA ILE A 94 7.49 3.09 7.50
C ILE A 94 8.35 3.40 6.28
N ALA A 95 8.03 2.85 5.11
CA ALA A 95 8.75 3.06 3.86
C ALA A 95 8.90 4.57 3.55
N ARG A 96 7.78 5.31 3.55
CA ARG A 96 7.77 6.77 3.32
C ARG A 96 8.57 7.53 4.37
N SER A 97 8.61 7.08 5.62
CA SER A 97 9.36 7.72 6.69
C SER A 97 10.87 7.65 6.47
N PHE A 98 11.34 6.62 5.77
CA PHE A 98 12.74 6.45 5.39
C PHE A 98 13.06 6.86 3.94
N GLY A 99 12.13 7.56 3.27
CA GLY A 99 12.36 8.10 1.94
C GLY A 99 12.15 7.11 0.80
N ILE A 100 11.56 5.96 1.07
CA ILE A 100 11.22 4.96 0.06
C ILE A 100 9.88 5.32 -0.55
N ALA A 101 9.80 5.36 -1.89
CA ALA A 101 8.53 5.53 -2.58
C ALA A 101 7.64 4.32 -2.32
N ALA A 102 6.46 4.57 -1.75
CA ALA A 102 5.51 3.53 -1.42
C ALA A 102 4.08 4.03 -1.52
N ARG A 103 3.17 3.15 -1.90
CA ARG A 103 1.73 3.45 -2.02
C ARG A 103 0.88 2.27 -1.57
N TYR A 104 -0.38 2.53 -1.33
CA TYR A 104 -1.40 1.50 -1.21
C TYR A 104 -2.09 1.37 -2.57
N GLU A 105 -2.01 0.19 -3.19
CA GLU A 105 -2.65 -0.09 -4.47
C GLU A 105 -4.09 -0.54 -4.24
N TRP A 106 -5.03 0.33 -4.57
CA TRP A 106 -6.46 0.16 -4.27
C TRP A 106 -7.09 -1.02 -5.01
N SER A 107 -6.67 -1.27 -6.25
CA SER A 107 -7.24 -2.33 -7.08
C SER A 107 -6.95 -3.73 -6.52
N VAL A 108 -5.80 -3.90 -5.91
CA VAL A 108 -5.33 -5.17 -5.33
C VAL A 108 -5.52 -5.20 -3.81
N GLY A 109 -5.58 -4.04 -3.17
CA GLY A 109 -5.68 -3.94 -1.72
C GLY A 109 -4.36 -4.21 -0.99
N LYS A 110 -3.21 -3.93 -1.62
CA LYS A 110 -1.87 -4.21 -1.09
C LYS A 110 -0.95 -2.99 -1.19
N ALA A 111 0.02 -2.95 -0.29
CA ALA A 111 1.11 -1.98 -0.39
C ALA A 111 2.02 -2.29 -1.57
N GLN A 112 2.60 -1.25 -2.13
CA GLN A 112 3.65 -1.33 -3.14
C GLN A 112 4.79 -0.39 -2.77
N PHE A 113 5.99 -0.72 -3.25
CA PHE A 113 7.17 0.14 -3.08
C PHE A 113 8.06 0.11 -4.33
N LYS A 114 8.94 1.11 -4.45
CA LYS A 114 10.01 1.18 -5.46
C LYS A 114 11.34 1.43 -4.77
N ILE A 115 12.39 0.74 -5.22
CA ILE A 115 13.76 0.98 -4.75
C ILE A 115 14.36 2.18 -5.49
N SER A 116 14.07 2.30 -6.78
CA SER A 116 14.49 3.39 -7.65
C SER A 116 13.29 3.94 -8.43
N SER A 117 13.36 5.19 -8.87
CA SER A 117 12.32 5.81 -9.69
C SER A 117 12.11 5.14 -11.06
N GLN A 118 13.08 4.37 -11.52
CA GLN A 118 13.03 3.63 -12.79
C GLN A 118 12.51 2.21 -12.64
N ASP A 119 12.39 1.70 -11.40
CA ASP A 119 11.92 0.35 -11.15
C ASP A 119 10.39 0.27 -11.28
N ASP A 120 9.91 -0.93 -11.58
CA ASP A 120 8.49 -1.25 -11.46
C ASP A 120 8.06 -1.31 -9.99
N TRP A 121 6.75 -1.14 -9.76
CA TRP A 121 6.17 -1.31 -8.44
C TRP A 121 6.29 -2.77 -7.98
N GLN A 122 6.82 -2.98 -6.78
CA GLN A 122 6.99 -4.27 -6.15
C GLN A 122 6.05 -4.40 -4.96
N TYR A 123 5.57 -5.62 -4.72
CA TYR A 123 4.75 -5.93 -3.56
C TYR A 123 5.64 -6.46 -2.42
N PRO A 124 5.46 -6.00 -1.17
CA PRO A 124 6.08 -6.65 -0.02
C PRO A 124 5.47 -8.04 0.16
N ILE A 125 6.31 -9.00 0.53
CA ILE A 125 5.88 -10.38 0.79
C ILE A 125 5.58 -10.49 2.29
N PHE A 126 4.32 -10.75 2.61
CA PHE A 126 3.89 -11.07 3.96
C PHE A 126 3.59 -12.57 4.08
N GLU A 127 4.00 -13.19 5.19
CA GLU A 127 3.78 -14.63 5.43
C GLU A 127 2.30 -15.04 5.38
N THR A 128 1.42 -14.13 5.81
CA THR A 128 -0.04 -14.35 5.82
C THR A 128 -0.71 -14.24 4.45
N ASP A 129 0.01 -13.82 3.41
CA ASP A 129 -0.51 -13.63 2.05
C ASP A 129 -0.12 -14.78 1.12
N GLN A 130 0.48 -15.83 1.66
CA GLN A 130 0.79 -17.03 0.88
C GLN A 130 -0.53 -17.67 0.43
N ASP A 131 -0.64 -17.89 -0.90
CA ASP A 131 -1.72 -18.63 -1.54
C ASP A 131 -3.04 -17.88 -1.87
N GLU A 132 -3.07 -16.54 -1.92
CA GLU A 132 -4.21 -15.89 -2.56
C GLU A 132 -4.11 -16.10 -4.09
N PRO A 133 -5.07 -16.83 -4.73
CA PRO A 133 -5.03 -17.06 -6.16
C PRO A 133 -5.16 -15.72 -6.90
N MET A 134 -4.14 -15.39 -7.70
CA MET A 134 -4.15 -14.18 -8.55
C MET A 134 -4.70 -14.53 -9.92
N GLY A 135 -5.61 -13.70 -10.43
CA GLY A 135 -6.16 -13.76 -11.78
C GLY A 135 -5.80 -12.51 -12.58
N ARG A 136 -5.79 -12.63 -13.90
CA ARG A 136 -5.68 -11.50 -14.81
C ARG A 136 -6.99 -11.34 -15.57
N LEU A 137 -7.63 -10.18 -15.43
CA LEU A 137 -8.77 -9.79 -16.23
C LEU A 137 -8.29 -8.90 -17.38
N ILE A 138 -8.62 -9.27 -18.62
CA ILE A 138 -8.36 -8.46 -19.80
C ILE A 138 -9.69 -7.94 -20.30
N VAL A 139 -9.87 -6.63 -20.34
CA VAL A 139 -11.00 -5.97 -20.97
C VAL A 139 -10.55 -5.49 -22.34
N ASP A 140 -11.07 -6.11 -23.40
CA ASP A 140 -10.72 -5.79 -24.77
C ASP A 140 -11.89 -5.19 -25.52
N ASN A 141 -11.59 -4.33 -26.49
CA ASN A 141 -12.59 -3.74 -27.36
C ASN A 141 -12.82 -4.63 -28.59
N SER A 142 -14.05 -5.11 -28.80
CA SER A 142 -14.36 -5.86 -29.99
C SER A 142 -14.11 -5.01 -31.26
N LYS A 143 -13.63 -5.65 -32.33
CA LYS A 143 -13.26 -4.97 -33.60
C LYS A 143 -14.40 -4.13 -34.22
N ASN A 144 -15.63 -4.36 -33.82
CA ASN A 144 -16.82 -3.64 -34.31
C ASN A 144 -17.34 -2.57 -33.34
N ASN A 145 -16.70 -2.38 -32.20
CA ASN A 145 -17.13 -1.36 -31.23
C ASN A 145 -16.43 -0.03 -31.53
N ARG A 146 -17.24 1.02 -31.77
CA ARG A 146 -16.72 2.38 -32.01
C ARG A 146 -16.36 3.12 -30.73
N ILE A 147 -16.74 2.58 -29.58
CA ILE A 147 -16.50 3.19 -28.27
C ILE A 147 -15.19 2.62 -27.72
N LYS A 148 -14.20 3.46 -27.49
CA LYS A 148 -13.00 3.06 -26.76
C LYS A 148 -13.40 2.84 -25.28
N PRO A 149 -13.15 1.65 -24.71
CA PRO A 149 -13.44 1.42 -23.30
C PRO A 149 -12.63 2.38 -22.42
N GLU A 150 -13.32 3.10 -21.55
CA GLU A 150 -12.72 4.02 -20.59
C GLU A 150 -13.34 3.75 -19.22
N TYR A 151 -12.48 3.47 -18.25
CA TYR A 151 -12.90 3.14 -16.90
C TYR A 151 -13.63 4.34 -16.26
N TYR A 152 -14.66 4.10 -15.47
CA TYR A 152 -15.60 5.08 -14.92
C TYR A 152 -16.49 5.84 -15.93
N ILE A 153 -16.20 5.80 -17.23
CA ILE A 153 -17.02 6.46 -18.24
C ILE A 153 -17.97 5.46 -18.90
N ASN A 154 -17.42 4.34 -19.39
CA ASN A 154 -18.18 3.33 -20.11
C ASN A 154 -18.44 2.08 -19.29
N PHE A 155 -17.56 1.75 -18.34
CA PHE A 155 -17.69 0.59 -17.47
C PHE A 155 -16.98 0.79 -16.13
N THR A 156 -17.34 -0.03 -15.15
CA THR A 156 -16.66 -0.19 -13.88
C THR A 156 -16.46 -1.67 -13.59
N ILE A 157 -15.43 -2.01 -12.84
CA ILE A 157 -15.22 -3.37 -12.34
C ILE A 157 -15.54 -3.36 -10.85
N GLN A 158 -16.33 -4.34 -10.43
CA GLN A 158 -16.71 -4.51 -9.04
C GLN A 158 -16.36 -5.91 -8.56
N ARG A 159 -15.95 -6.03 -7.33
CA ARG A 159 -15.81 -7.32 -6.65
C ARG A 159 -16.90 -7.48 -5.60
N LEU A 160 -17.34 -8.70 -5.41
CA LEU A 160 -18.23 -9.05 -4.30
C LEU A 160 -17.38 -9.44 -3.09
N LEU A 161 -17.44 -8.66 -2.03
CA LEU A 161 -16.75 -8.92 -0.77
C LEU A 161 -17.79 -8.92 0.36
N ASP A 162 -17.87 -10.01 1.10
CA ASP A 162 -18.79 -10.17 2.24
C ASP A 162 -20.25 -9.80 1.91
N GLY A 163 -20.72 -10.19 0.72
CA GLY A 163 -22.07 -9.91 0.25
C GLY A 163 -22.31 -8.45 -0.21
N ARG A 164 -21.29 -7.64 -0.31
CA ARG A 164 -21.36 -6.24 -0.80
C ARG A 164 -20.52 -6.05 -2.04
N TRP A 165 -21.08 -5.33 -3.02
CA TRP A 165 -20.34 -4.92 -4.21
C TRP A 165 -19.42 -3.74 -3.88
N GLN A 166 -18.15 -3.90 -4.19
CA GLN A 166 -17.14 -2.86 -4.05
C GLN A 166 -16.56 -2.54 -5.42
N THR A 167 -16.72 -1.30 -5.89
CA THR A 167 -16.06 -0.83 -7.11
C THR A 167 -14.56 -0.77 -6.86
N LEU A 168 -13.79 -1.35 -7.76
CA LEU A 168 -12.35 -1.26 -7.74
C LEU A 168 -11.93 0.11 -8.28
N ASP A 169 -11.02 0.76 -7.59
CA ASP A 169 -10.43 2.02 -8.04
C ASP A 169 -9.08 1.69 -8.69
N PHE A 170 -9.01 1.89 -10.00
CA PHE A 170 -7.75 1.84 -10.72
C PHE A 170 -7.30 3.27 -10.87
N GLU A 171 -6.28 3.65 -10.09
CA GLU A 171 -5.63 4.94 -10.29
C GLU A 171 -5.30 5.10 -11.78
N TYR A 172 -5.63 6.26 -12.32
CA TYR A 172 -5.26 6.62 -13.68
C TYR A 172 -3.73 6.51 -13.79
N ASP A 173 -3.28 5.41 -14.39
CA ASP A 173 -1.95 5.35 -15.00
C ASP A 173 -2.11 6.03 -16.36
N PRO A 174 -1.53 7.24 -16.57
CA PRO A 174 -1.69 7.99 -17.80
C PRO A 174 -1.04 7.31 -19.00
#